data_f564953cc392486ea4020d15b883e238
#
_entry.id   f564953cc392486ea4020d15b883e238
#
_cell.length_a   1.000
_cell.length_b   1.000
_cell.length_c   1.000
_cell.angle_alpha   90.00
_cell.angle_beta   90.00
_cell.angle_gamma   90.00
#
_symmetry.space_group_name_H-M   'P 1'
#
loop_
_entity.id
_entity.type
_entity.pdbx_description
1 polymer ?
#
loop_
_entity_poly.entity_id
_entity_poly.type
_entity_poly.pdbx_seq_one_letter_code
_entity_poly.pdbx_strand_id
1 'polypeptide(L)'
;MKKKLFILVVFFCLAAICYKAFFYLDHESEKKAIVQYSSVTRLSQLEMSKIHEGDFILRRGFGYFSDYIASSLNTGSTDVTHAGIIIKQNNKFYVIHSLSSDVSDIDGMQLQPLSQFLQYSAPGKIIITRAKNSSANFGKKVAQHAKIYLAGHIPFDHNGDIDNSNKLFCTELIWQILEKDLNYITLPKEITARKKFFYSMNPMYSTVYFDIVVNQYTP
;
A
#
# COMPACT_ATOMS: atom_id res chain seq x y z
N MET A 1 -9.02 -31.31 33.52
CA MET A 1 -8.50 -31.08 32.17
C MET A 1 -9.59 -30.78 31.14
N LYS A 2 -10.63 -31.58 30.95
CA LYS A 2 -11.69 -31.40 29.91
C LYS A 2 -12.38 -30.04 29.97
N LYS A 3 -12.70 -29.48 31.15
CA LYS A 3 -13.37 -28.17 31.31
C LYS A 3 -12.46 -27.01 30.85
N LYS A 4 -11.17 -27.05 31.16
CA LYS A 4 -10.19 -26.02 30.69
C LYS A 4 -10.00 -26.07 29.17
N LEU A 5 -9.95 -27.27 28.59
CA LEU A 5 -9.85 -27.44 27.13
C LEU A 5 -11.11 -26.89 26.43
N PHE A 6 -12.29 -27.18 26.96
CA PHE A 6 -13.55 -26.66 26.42
C PHE A 6 -13.58 -25.12 26.41
N ILE A 7 -13.22 -24.49 27.54
CA ILE A 7 -13.14 -23.02 27.63
C ILE A 7 -12.17 -22.45 26.58
N LEU A 8 -11.00 -23.08 26.38
CA LEU A 8 -10.02 -22.66 25.41
C LEU A 8 -10.58 -22.74 23.97
N VAL A 9 -11.25 -23.84 23.62
CA VAL A 9 -11.88 -24.01 22.30
C VAL A 9 -12.96 -22.94 22.06
N VAL A 10 -13.82 -22.69 23.04
CA VAL A 10 -14.87 -21.66 22.95
C VAL A 10 -14.22 -20.28 22.73
N PHE A 11 -13.16 -19.97 23.46
CA PHE A 11 -12.43 -18.71 23.31
C PHE A 11 -11.87 -18.53 21.88
N PHE A 12 -11.22 -19.57 21.33
CA PHE A 12 -10.70 -19.50 19.95
C PHE A 12 -11.81 -19.39 18.90
N CYS A 13 -12.93 -20.09 19.10
CA CYS A 13 -14.10 -19.96 18.22
C CYS A 13 -14.67 -18.53 18.23
N LEU A 14 -14.83 -17.95 19.42
CA LEU A 14 -15.31 -16.57 19.55
C LEU A 14 -14.31 -15.57 18.92
N ALA A 15 -13.02 -15.74 19.16
CA ALA A 15 -11.99 -14.90 18.55
C ALA A 15 -12.03 -14.97 17.01
N ALA A 16 -12.17 -16.16 16.43
CA ALA A 16 -12.31 -16.35 14.99
C ALA A 16 -13.58 -15.71 14.42
N ILE A 17 -14.71 -15.81 15.15
CA ILE A 17 -15.96 -15.16 14.75
C ILE A 17 -15.82 -13.64 14.80
N CYS A 18 -15.25 -13.08 15.86
CA CYS A 18 -15.01 -11.64 15.97
C CYS A 18 -14.09 -11.13 14.88
N TYR A 19 -13.02 -11.86 14.56
CA TYR A 19 -12.10 -11.53 13.47
C TYR A 19 -12.83 -11.45 12.11
N LYS A 20 -13.59 -12.49 11.77
CA LYS A 20 -14.35 -12.52 10.52
C LYS A 20 -15.45 -11.44 10.47
N ALA A 21 -16.13 -11.21 11.58
CA ALA A 21 -17.14 -10.16 11.67
C ALA A 21 -16.53 -8.77 11.48
N PHE A 22 -15.34 -8.52 12.04
CA PHE A 22 -14.63 -7.26 11.84
C PHE A 22 -14.36 -6.99 10.36
N PHE A 23 -13.72 -7.92 9.63
CA PHE A 23 -13.41 -7.72 8.21
C PHE A 23 -14.66 -7.70 7.32
N TYR A 24 -15.73 -8.42 7.69
CA TYR A 24 -17.02 -8.30 7.01
C TYR A 24 -17.60 -6.88 7.14
N LEU A 25 -17.60 -6.31 8.35
CA LEU A 25 -18.09 -4.96 8.61
C LEU A 25 -17.19 -3.91 7.96
N ASP A 26 -15.88 -4.13 7.97
CA ASP A 26 -14.89 -3.30 7.27
C ASP A 26 -15.19 -3.21 5.78
N HIS A 27 -15.36 -4.34 5.13
CA HIS A 27 -15.68 -4.43 3.70
C HIS A 27 -17.01 -3.75 3.35
N GLU A 28 -18.06 -3.93 4.17
CA GLU A 28 -19.35 -3.26 3.98
C GLU A 28 -19.23 -1.73 4.18
N SER A 29 -18.39 -1.27 5.11
CA SER A 29 -18.07 0.14 5.29
C SER A 29 -17.34 0.72 4.09
N GLU A 30 -16.33 0.00 3.58
CA GLU A 30 -15.58 0.39 2.37
C GLU A 30 -16.48 0.49 1.14
N LYS A 31 -17.34 -0.52 0.89
CA LYS A 31 -18.31 -0.49 -0.23
C LYS A 31 -19.21 0.73 -0.18
N LYS A 32 -19.76 1.04 1.01
CA LYS A 32 -20.62 2.22 1.20
C LYS A 32 -19.87 3.52 0.84
N ALA A 33 -18.63 3.65 1.30
CA ALA A 33 -17.80 4.81 1.01
C ALA A 33 -17.47 4.91 -0.51
N ILE A 34 -17.15 3.80 -1.18
CA ILE A 34 -16.91 3.77 -2.63
C ILE A 34 -18.14 4.27 -3.39
N VAL A 35 -19.34 3.82 -3.04
CA VAL A 35 -20.59 4.26 -3.64
C VAL A 35 -20.84 5.75 -3.36
N GLN A 36 -20.70 6.17 -2.11
CA GLN A 36 -20.89 7.56 -1.68
C GLN A 36 -20.02 8.55 -2.46
N TYR A 37 -18.78 8.17 -2.72
CA TYR A 37 -17.79 9.02 -3.39
C TYR A 37 -17.58 8.65 -4.87
N SER A 38 -18.45 7.86 -5.48
CA SER A 38 -18.27 7.35 -6.85
C SER A 38 -18.18 8.46 -7.92
N SER A 39 -18.88 9.58 -7.73
CA SER A 39 -18.88 10.75 -8.63
C SER A 39 -17.72 11.72 -8.39
N VAL A 40 -16.95 11.56 -7.31
CA VAL A 40 -15.86 12.47 -6.97
C VAL A 40 -14.60 12.10 -7.71
N THR A 41 -14.08 13.03 -8.52
CA THR A 41 -12.77 12.85 -9.20
C THR A 41 -11.65 12.80 -8.17
N ARG A 42 -10.82 11.75 -8.23
CA ARG A 42 -9.71 11.56 -7.29
C ARG A 42 -8.43 12.29 -7.71
N LEU A 43 -8.17 12.34 -9.01
CA LEU A 43 -7.05 13.07 -9.60
C LEU A 43 -7.58 13.94 -10.74
N SER A 44 -7.28 15.23 -10.72
CA SER A 44 -7.58 16.15 -11.79
C SER A 44 -6.78 15.80 -13.07
N GLN A 45 -7.19 16.34 -14.21
CA GLN A 45 -6.43 16.17 -15.46
C GLN A 45 -5.00 16.71 -15.35
N LEU A 46 -4.80 17.81 -14.62
CA LEU A 46 -3.48 18.38 -14.37
C LEU A 46 -2.62 17.44 -13.52
N GLU A 47 -3.17 16.82 -12.48
CA GLU A 47 -2.44 15.84 -11.67
C GLU A 47 -2.10 14.60 -12.48
N MET A 48 -3.06 14.09 -13.27
CA MET A 48 -2.85 12.95 -14.17
C MET A 48 -1.74 13.21 -15.21
N SER A 49 -1.61 14.44 -15.72
CA SER A 49 -0.56 14.77 -16.69
C SER A 49 0.86 14.75 -16.13
N LYS A 50 1.01 14.81 -14.80
CA LYS A 50 2.31 14.75 -14.10
C LYS A 50 2.80 13.35 -13.83
N ILE A 51 1.92 12.34 -13.94
CA ILE A 51 2.21 10.95 -13.56
C ILE A 51 3.06 10.29 -14.63
N HIS A 52 4.10 9.60 -14.19
CA HIS A 52 4.95 8.76 -15.04
C HIS A 52 4.97 7.31 -14.57
N GLU A 53 5.37 6.42 -15.46
CA GLU A 53 5.68 5.03 -15.11
C GLU A 53 6.83 4.98 -14.11
N GLY A 54 6.66 4.20 -13.04
CA GLY A 54 7.61 4.07 -11.93
C GLY A 54 7.38 5.06 -10.79
N ASP A 55 6.35 5.91 -10.86
CA ASP A 55 5.94 6.72 -9.72
C ASP A 55 5.28 5.84 -8.65
N PHE A 56 5.35 6.29 -7.41
CA PHE A 56 4.73 5.65 -6.26
C PHE A 56 3.46 6.40 -5.89
N ILE A 57 2.37 5.68 -5.73
CA ILE A 57 1.09 6.25 -5.32
C ILE A 57 0.76 5.80 -3.90
N LEU A 58 0.46 6.77 -3.03
CA LEU A 58 -0.01 6.53 -1.69
C LEU A 58 -1.44 7.06 -1.57
N ARG A 59 -2.29 6.32 -0.87
CA ARG A 59 -3.69 6.69 -0.66
C ARG A 59 -4.14 6.47 0.77
N ARG A 60 -5.13 7.23 1.20
CA ARG A 60 -5.97 6.87 2.32
C ARG A 60 -7.08 5.95 1.82
N GLY A 61 -7.13 4.73 2.31
CA GLY A 61 -8.23 3.80 2.05
C GLY A 61 -9.49 4.15 2.85
N PHE A 62 -10.54 3.38 2.66
CA PHE A 62 -11.76 3.42 3.46
C PHE A 62 -11.79 2.26 4.46
N GLY A 63 -12.77 2.28 5.37
CA GLY A 63 -13.01 1.20 6.31
C GLY A 63 -12.23 1.33 7.63
N TYR A 64 -12.64 0.50 8.59
CA TYR A 64 -12.11 0.50 9.96
C TYR A 64 -10.65 0.04 10.03
N PHE A 65 -10.28 -0.91 9.16
CA PHE A 65 -8.89 -1.39 9.09
C PHE A 65 -7.97 -0.28 8.58
N SER A 66 -8.42 0.47 7.59
CA SER A 66 -7.70 1.64 7.10
C SER A 66 -7.59 2.74 8.19
N ASP A 67 -8.63 2.94 9.02
CA ASP A 67 -8.59 3.84 10.16
C ASP A 67 -7.55 3.39 11.20
N TYR A 68 -7.49 2.10 11.46
CA TYR A 68 -6.49 1.50 12.37
C TYR A 68 -5.06 1.73 11.83
N ILE A 69 -4.80 1.48 10.55
CA ILE A 69 -3.49 1.73 9.94
C ILE A 69 -3.12 3.22 10.04
N ALA A 70 -4.06 4.12 9.71
CA ALA A 70 -3.84 5.55 9.78
C ALA A 70 -3.43 6.03 11.17
N SER A 71 -4.09 5.52 12.21
CA SER A 71 -3.82 5.91 13.59
C SER A 71 -2.56 5.26 14.18
N SER A 72 -2.19 4.06 13.69
CA SER A 72 -1.13 3.25 14.28
C SER A 72 0.23 3.42 13.60
N LEU A 73 0.24 3.63 12.27
CA LEU A 73 1.46 3.63 11.47
C LEU A 73 1.85 5.00 10.90
N ASN A 74 1.03 6.03 11.13
CA ASN A 74 1.35 7.39 10.72
C ASN A 74 1.61 8.27 11.92
N THR A 75 2.66 9.11 11.80
CA THR A 75 2.97 10.17 12.75
C THR A 75 2.93 11.48 11.98
N GLY A 76 1.91 12.31 12.19
CA GLY A 76 1.81 13.62 11.53
C GLY A 76 0.45 13.91 10.89
N SER A 77 0.42 14.87 9.98
CA SER A 77 -0.80 15.38 9.34
C SER A 77 -1.34 14.53 8.19
N THR A 78 -0.57 13.55 7.73
CA THR A 78 -0.96 12.65 6.62
C THR A 78 -1.40 11.31 7.18
N ASP A 79 -2.55 10.83 6.69
CA ASP A 79 -3.19 9.59 7.13
C ASP A 79 -3.24 8.53 6.01
N VAL A 80 -2.27 8.53 5.10
CA VAL A 80 -2.16 7.51 4.04
C VAL A 80 -1.98 6.12 4.64
N THR A 81 -2.61 5.11 4.02
CA THR A 81 -2.68 3.75 4.58
C THR A 81 -2.24 2.66 3.62
N HIS A 82 -2.00 3.00 2.36
CA HIS A 82 -1.63 2.04 1.35
C HIS A 82 -0.76 2.68 0.28
N ALA A 83 0.15 1.88 -0.30
CA ALA A 83 1.07 2.31 -1.34
C ALA A 83 1.09 1.32 -2.51
N GLY A 84 1.46 1.81 -3.70
CA GLY A 84 1.65 1.00 -4.89
C GLY A 84 2.57 1.68 -5.91
N ILE A 85 2.91 0.96 -6.96
CA ILE A 85 3.80 1.41 -8.04
C ILE A 85 2.99 1.58 -9.31
N ILE A 86 3.03 2.77 -9.87
CA ILE A 86 2.35 3.08 -11.14
C ILE A 86 3.15 2.49 -12.29
N ILE A 87 2.48 1.70 -13.12
CA ILE A 87 3.04 1.17 -14.36
C ILE A 87 2.20 1.58 -15.55
N LYS A 88 2.79 1.52 -16.75
CA LYS A 88 2.09 1.80 -18.00
C LYS A 88 2.03 0.56 -18.89
N GLN A 89 0.82 0.21 -19.35
CA GLN A 89 0.58 -0.87 -20.33
C GLN A 89 -0.44 -0.38 -21.35
N ASN A 90 -0.17 -0.54 -22.64
CA ASN A 90 -1.07 -0.16 -23.74
C ASN A 90 -1.62 1.27 -23.59
N ASN A 91 -0.74 2.22 -23.23
CA ASN A 91 -1.07 3.63 -22.95
C ASN A 91 -2.05 3.87 -21.78
N LYS A 92 -2.32 2.87 -20.94
CA LYS A 92 -3.12 3.00 -19.73
C LYS A 92 -2.25 2.83 -18.49
N PHE A 93 -2.61 3.52 -17.42
CA PHE A 93 -1.95 3.37 -16.13
C PHE A 93 -2.62 2.29 -15.28
N TYR A 94 -1.79 1.52 -14.64
CA TYR A 94 -2.14 0.49 -13.65
C TYR A 94 -1.29 0.70 -12.40
N VAL A 95 -1.68 0.07 -11.32
CA VAL A 95 -0.93 0.05 -10.06
C VAL A 95 -0.60 -1.39 -9.71
N ILE A 96 0.67 -1.67 -9.45
CA ILE A 96 1.11 -2.91 -8.82
C ILE A 96 1.26 -2.64 -7.34
N HIS A 97 0.61 -3.44 -6.51
CA HIS A 97 0.63 -3.32 -5.05
C HIS A 97 0.44 -4.69 -4.41
N SER A 98 0.65 -4.79 -3.09
CA SER A 98 0.43 -6.01 -2.32
C SER A 98 -0.64 -5.76 -1.27
N LEU A 99 -1.65 -6.63 -1.19
CA LEU A 99 -2.73 -6.62 -0.20
C LEU A 99 -2.92 -7.99 0.43
N SER A 100 -3.38 -7.98 1.69
CA SER A 100 -3.80 -9.18 2.40
C SER A 100 -5.13 -9.72 1.86
N SER A 101 -5.30 -11.05 1.88
CA SER A 101 -6.58 -11.72 1.63
C SER A 101 -7.68 -11.35 2.64
N ASP A 102 -7.36 -10.69 3.74
CA ASP A 102 -8.36 -10.17 4.68
C ASP A 102 -9.14 -8.97 4.10
N VAL A 103 -8.53 -8.22 3.18
CA VAL A 103 -9.10 -7.00 2.58
C VAL A 103 -9.19 -7.05 1.06
N SER A 104 -8.84 -8.17 0.44
CA SER A 104 -8.82 -8.35 -1.03
C SER A 104 -9.12 -9.81 -1.37
N ASP A 105 -9.66 -10.06 -2.56
CA ASP A 105 -9.87 -11.42 -3.09
C ASP A 105 -8.57 -12.14 -3.43
N ILE A 106 -7.46 -11.41 -3.58
CA ILE A 106 -6.13 -11.93 -3.92
C ILE A 106 -5.17 -11.62 -2.77
N ASP A 107 -4.48 -12.63 -2.27
CA ASP A 107 -3.41 -12.45 -1.28
C ASP A 107 -2.09 -12.11 -1.97
N GLY A 108 -1.48 -10.98 -1.59
CA GLY A 108 -0.19 -10.55 -2.11
C GLY A 108 -0.28 -9.65 -3.33
N MET A 109 0.62 -9.91 -4.28
CA MET A 109 0.85 -9.03 -5.44
C MET A 109 -0.32 -9.01 -6.41
N GLN A 110 -0.80 -7.81 -6.74
CA GLN A 110 -1.93 -7.59 -7.65
C GLN A 110 -1.65 -6.45 -8.62
N LEU A 111 -2.31 -6.56 -9.79
CA LEU A 111 -2.35 -5.52 -10.81
C LEU A 111 -3.77 -4.95 -10.87
N GLN A 112 -3.90 -3.67 -10.66
CA GLN A 112 -5.19 -2.99 -10.68
C GLN A 112 -5.15 -1.80 -11.64
N PRO A 113 -6.17 -1.57 -12.50
CA PRO A 113 -6.27 -0.33 -13.25
C PRO A 113 -6.20 0.88 -12.31
N LEU A 114 -5.46 1.93 -12.68
CA LEU A 114 -5.34 3.14 -11.83
C LEU A 114 -6.71 3.71 -11.47
N SER A 115 -7.65 3.73 -12.40
CA SER A 115 -9.03 4.20 -12.15
C SER A 115 -9.73 3.39 -11.04
N GLN A 116 -9.53 2.07 -11.00
CA GLN A 116 -10.08 1.20 -9.96
C GLN A 116 -9.35 1.43 -8.62
N PHE A 117 -8.01 1.50 -8.62
CA PHE A 117 -7.23 1.82 -7.42
C PHE A 117 -7.69 3.14 -6.78
N LEU A 118 -8.00 4.14 -7.61
CA LEU A 118 -8.49 5.44 -7.17
C LEU A 118 -9.90 5.39 -6.55
N GLN A 119 -10.76 4.46 -6.97
CA GLN A 119 -12.09 4.29 -6.34
C GLN A 119 -12.00 3.93 -4.85
N TYR A 120 -10.96 3.19 -4.47
CA TYR A 120 -10.66 2.82 -3.08
C TYR A 120 -9.91 3.91 -2.31
N SER A 121 -9.71 5.09 -2.90
CA SER A 121 -8.99 6.22 -2.29
C SER A 121 -9.97 7.27 -1.77
N ALA A 122 -9.80 7.72 -0.54
CA ALA A 122 -10.57 8.84 -0.01
C ALA A 122 -10.28 10.13 -0.83
N PRO A 123 -11.30 10.93 -1.17
CA PRO A 123 -11.12 12.17 -1.91
C PRO A 123 -10.16 13.14 -1.22
N GLY A 124 -9.26 13.76 -1.98
CA GLY A 124 -8.29 14.72 -1.43
C GLY A 124 -7.21 14.08 -0.54
N LYS A 125 -7.02 12.76 -0.64
CA LYS A 125 -6.13 11.99 0.24
C LYS A 125 -5.15 11.12 -0.55
N ILE A 126 -4.53 11.69 -1.58
CA ILE A 126 -3.56 11.01 -2.44
C ILE A 126 -2.24 11.79 -2.42
N ILE A 127 -1.15 11.06 -2.32
CA ILE A 127 0.21 11.55 -2.57
C ILE A 127 0.80 10.70 -3.69
N ILE A 128 1.43 11.35 -4.67
CA ILE A 128 2.23 10.66 -5.68
C ILE A 128 3.66 11.16 -5.56
N THR A 129 4.58 10.23 -5.46
CA THR A 129 6.01 10.52 -5.32
C THR A 129 6.80 9.85 -6.43
N ARG A 130 7.98 10.38 -6.70
CA ARG A 130 8.95 9.85 -7.67
C ARG A 130 10.29 9.72 -6.98
N ALA A 131 11.06 8.69 -7.28
CA ALA A 131 12.42 8.56 -6.77
C ALA A 131 13.22 9.84 -7.08
N LYS A 132 13.86 10.41 -6.06
CA LYS A 132 14.47 11.75 -6.11
C LYS A 132 15.53 11.85 -7.21
N ASN A 133 15.48 12.92 -8.01
CA ASN A 133 16.43 13.14 -9.10
C ASN A 133 16.51 11.98 -10.11
N SER A 134 15.47 11.16 -10.22
CA SER A 134 15.44 10.01 -11.12
C SER A 134 15.08 10.40 -12.55
N SER A 135 15.63 9.67 -13.52
CA SER A 135 15.27 9.81 -14.93
C SER A 135 14.04 8.98 -15.28
N ALA A 136 13.41 9.27 -16.42
CA ALA A 136 12.32 8.45 -16.95
C ALA A 136 12.76 6.98 -17.19
N ASN A 137 14.04 6.75 -17.52
CA ASN A 137 14.57 5.39 -17.64
C ASN A 137 14.64 4.67 -16.29
N PHE A 138 14.90 5.38 -15.21
CA PHE A 138 14.86 4.81 -13.86
C PHE A 138 13.45 4.37 -13.48
N GLY A 139 12.44 5.21 -13.76
CA GLY A 139 11.04 4.84 -13.53
C GLY A 139 10.62 3.56 -14.28
N LYS A 140 11.09 3.39 -15.54
CA LYS A 140 10.87 2.13 -16.28
C LYS A 140 11.51 0.93 -15.60
N LYS A 141 12.72 1.07 -15.01
CA LYS A 141 13.35 -0.02 -14.25
C LYS A 141 12.54 -0.37 -12.99
N VAL A 142 12.06 0.64 -12.25
CA VAL A 142 11.17 0.41 -11.09
C VAL A 142 9.93 -0.38 -11.52
N ALA A 143 9.27 0.03 -12.60
CA ALA A 143 8.09 -0.65 -13.12
C ALA A 143 8.40 -2.08 -13.60
N GLN A 144 9.57 -2.31 -14.18
CA GLN A 144 10.01 -3.64 -14.61
C GLN A 144 10.19 -4.58 -13.42
N HIS A 145 10.87 -4.14 -12.35
CA HIS A 145 11.01 -4.94 -11.13
C HIS A 145 9.67 -5.22 -10.47
N ALA A 146 8.77 -4.24 -10.41
CA ALA A 146 7.41 -4.46 -9.91
C ALA A 146 6.66 -5.55 -10.70
N LYS A 147 6.81 -5.57 -12.03
CA LYS A 147 6.24 -6.62 -12.91
C LYS A 147 6.85 -8.01 -12.63
N ILE A 148 8.14 -8.08 -12.28
CA ILE A 148 8.80 -9.35 -11.91
C ILE A 148 8.18 -9.90 -10.62
N TYR A 149 8.00 -9.06 -9.58
CA TYR A 149 7.34 -9.47 -8.33
C TYR A 149 5.89 -9.90 -8.56
N LEU A 150 5.15 -9.18 -9.41
CA LEU A 150 3.79 -9.56 -9.80
C LEU A 150 3.77 -10.93 -10.49
N ALA A 151 4.65 -11.17 -11.45
CA ALA A 151 4.74 -12.45 -12.17
C ALA A 151 5.16 -13.60 -11.26
N GLY A 152 5.93 -13.32 -10.21
CA GLY A 152 6.30 -14.27 -9.16
C GLY A 152 5.16 -14.61 -8.19
N HIS A 153 4.00 -13.96 -8.29
CA HIS A 153 2.86 -14.16 -7.38
C HIS A 153 3.26 -14.11 -5.90
N ILE A 154 4.14 -13.16 -5.55
CA ILE A 154 4.64 -13.02 -4.18
C ILE A 154 3.47 -12.78 -3.22
N PRO A 155 3.28 -13.64 -2.19
CA PRO A 155 2.17 -13.49 -1.25
C PRO A 155 2.35 -12.29 -0.32
N PHE A 156 1.27 -11.89 0.35
CA PHE A 156 1.34 -10.83 1.35
C PHE A 156 2.11 -11.29 2.60
N ASP A 157 2.92 -10.41 3.17
CA ASP A 157 3.58 -10.69 4.43
C ASP A 157 2.69 -10.34 5.62
N HIS A 158 1.99 -11.34 6.13
CA HIS A 158 1.15 -11.23 7.33
C HIS A 158 1.94 -11.14 8.64
N ASN A 159 3.22 -11.51 8.62
CA ASN A 159 4.05 -11.53 9.83
C ASN A 159 4.86 -10.24 10.00
N GLY A 160 5.00 -9.46 8.92
CA GLY A 160 5.82 -8.26 8.92
C GLY A 160 7.31 -8.59 9.07
N ASP A 161 7.82 -9.63 8.41
CA ASP A 161 9.23 -10.00 8.42
C ASP A 161 9.98 -9.28 7.30
N ILE A 162 10.69 -8.23 7.66
CA ILE A 162 11.41 -7.36 6.72
C ILE A 162 12.74 -7.92 6.22
N ASP A 163 13.14 -9.12 6.66
CA ASP A 163 14.44 -9.72 6.35
C ASP A 163 14.38 -10.68 5.17
N ASN A 164 13.21 -10.96 4.63
CA ASN A 164 13.00 -11.83 3.46
C ASN A 164 12.25 -11.14 2.34
N SER A 165 12.33 -11.68 1.12
CA SER A 165 11.61 -11.20 -0.07
C SER A 165 10.57 -12.19 -0.60
N ASN A 166 10.30 -13.26 0.16
CA ASN A 166 9.37 -14.32 -0.25
C ASN A 166 7.91 -13.91 -0.01
N LYS A 167 7.69 -12.89 0.81
CA LYS A 167 6.41 -12.26 1.12
C LYS A 167 6.64 -10.77 1.23
N LEU A 168 5.71 -9.97 0.76
CA LEU A 168 5.87 -8.51 0.74
C LEU A 168 4.55 -7.81 1.05
N PHE A 169 4.57 -6.81 1.93
CA PHE A 169 3.49 -5.85 2.06
C PHE A 169 3.76 -4.59 1.21
N CYS A 170 2.83 -3.67 1.14
CA CYS A 170 2.82 -2.59 0.14
C CYS A 170 4.06 -1.69 0.16
N THR A 171 4.54 -1.24 1.32
CA THR A 171 5.74 -0.40 1.42
C THR A 171 7.02 -1.21 1.24
N GLU A 172 7.03 -2.44 1.71
CA GLU A 172 8.16 -3.35 1.58
C GLU A 172 8.51 -3.61 0.12
N LEU A 173 7.52 -3.83 -0.75
CA LEU A 173 7.71 -3.95 -2.19
C LEU A 173 8.54 -2.79 -2.75
N ILE A 174 8.22 -1.57 -2.34
CA ILE A 174 8.88 -0.36 -2.85
C ILE A 174 10.32 -0.29 -2.35
N TRP A 175 10.55 -0.53 -1.06
CA TRP A 175 11.88 -0.51 -0.48
C TRP A 175 12.75 -1.65 -1.01
N GLN A 176 12.18 -2.84 -1.22
CA GLN A 176 12.87 -3.97 -1.82
C GLN A 176 13.41 -3.60 -3.21
N ILE A 177 12.58 -3.01 -4.06
CA ILE A 177 13.00 -2.57 -5.41
C ILE A 177 14.07 -1.48 -5.33
N LEU A 178 13.88 -0.45 -4.50
CA LEU A 178 14.79 0.68 -4.46
C LEU A 178 16.13 0.35 -3.82
N GLU A 179 16.15 -0.47 -2.76
CA GLU A 179 17.36 -0.83 -2.04
C GLU A 179 18.05 -2.06 -2.64
N LYS A 180 17.33 -3.18 -2.81
CA LYS A 180 17.95 -4.46 -3.14
C LYS A 180 18.15 -4.63 -4.64
N ASP A 181 17.12 -4.31 -5.44
CA ASP A 181 17.18 -4.60 -6.86
C ASP A 181 17.92 -3.52 -7.64
N LEU A 182 17.73 -2.25 -7.26
CA LEU A 182 18.28 -1.11 -8.01
C LEU A 182 19.47 -0.43 -7.33
N ASN A 183 19.78 -0.78 -6.06
CA ASN A 183 20.83 -0.13 -5.26
C ASN A 183 20.74 1.41 -5.29
N TYR A 184 19.51 1.92 -5.32
CA TYR A 184 19.26 3.35 -5.49
C TYR A 184 19.35 4.10 -4.17
N ILE A 185 18.95 3.46 -3.08
CA ILE A 185 19.04 3.98 -1.72
C ILE A 185 19.72 2.96 -0.82
N THR A 186 20.19 3.44 0.32
CA THR A 186 20.70 2.58 1.41
C THR A 186 19.86 2.85 2.65
N LEU A 187 19.13 1.85 3.10
CA LEU A 187 18.36 1.92 4.34
C LEU A 187 19.22 1.60 5.56
N PRO A 188 18.82 2.05 6.77
CA PRO A 188 19.51 1.70 8.01
C PRO A 188 19.69 0.18 8.16
N LYS A 189 20.87 -0.23 8.63
CA LYS A 189 21.17 -1.65 8.94
C LYS A 189 20.62 -2.09 10.30
N GLU A 190 20.46 -1.13 11.22
CA GLU A 190 19.89 -1.39 12.55
C GLU A 190 18.40 -1.73 12.39
N ILE A 191 17.98 -2.87 12.97
CA ILE A 191 16.66 -3.47 12.78
C ILE A 191 15.52 -2.51 13.18
N THR A 192 15.63 -1.85 14.32
CA THR A 192 14.58 -0.94 14.81
C THR A 192 14.42 0.29 13.91
N ALA A 193 15.54 0.86 13.45
CA ALA A 193 15.52 1.97 12.51
C ALA A 193 14.97 1.52 11.14
N ARG A 194 15.37 0.33 10.67
CA ARG A 194 14.90 -0.27 9.42
C ARG A 194 13.39 -0.50 9.44
N LYS A 195 12.83 -1.05 10.52
CA LYS A 195 11.39 -1.27 10.70
C LYS A 195 10.58 0.02 10.54
N LYS A 196 11.10 1.18 10.95
CA LYS A 196 10.42 2.47 10.76
C LYS A 196 10.21 2.83 9.29
N PHE A 197 11.10 2.42 8.40
CA PHE A 197 10.91 2.60 6.95
C PHE A 197 9.84 1.69 6.39
N PHE A 198 9.78 0.45 6.85
CA PHE A 198 8.88 -0.55 6.31
C PHE A 198 7.45 -0.38 6.82
N TYR A 199 7.27 -0.11 8.11
CA TYR A 199 5.93 -0.02 8.72
C TYR A 199 5.32 1.38 8.70
N SER A 200 6.11 2.44 8.46
CA SER A 200 5.60 3.80 8.38
C SER A 200 5.42 4.24 6.93
N MET A 201 4.35 4.97 6.65
CA MET A 201 4.15 5.61 5.35
C MET A 201 4.97 6.91 5.20
N ASN A 202 5.43 7.51 6.31
CA ASN A 202 6.13 8.80 6.30
C ASN A 202 7.37 8.85 5.40
N PRO A 203 8.27 7.83 5.40
CA PRO A 203 9.43 7.85 4.53
C PRO A 203 9.08 7.87 3.05
N MET A 204 7.90 7.35 2.66
CA MET A 204 7.45 7.25 1.27
C MET A 204 7.10 8.60 0.62
N TYR A 205 6.92 9.65 1.41
CA TYR A 205 6.72 11.02 0.93
C TYR A 205 7.74 12.01 1.53
N SER A 206 8.85 11.49 2.05
CA SER A 206 9.98 12.31 2.50
C SER A 206 10.74 12.87 1.30
N THR A 207 10.95 14.20 1.28
CA THR A 207 11.74 14.88 0.25
C THR A 207 13.22 14.53 0.29
N VAL A 208 13.66 13.76 1.28
CA VAL A 208 15.01 13.17 1.31
C VAL A 208 15.17 12.13 0.21
N TYR A 209 14.16 11.30 0.00
CA TYR A 209 14.20 10.14 -0.92
C TYR A 209 13.39 10.35 -2.19
N PHE A 210 12.39 11.25 -2.16
CA PHE A 210 11.42 11.39 -3.23
C PHE A 210 11.18 12.85 -3.63
N ASP A 211 10.88 13.07 -4.89
CA ASP A 211 10.23 14.28 -5.39
C ASP A 211 8.72 14.11 -5.27
N ILE A 212 8.03 15.12 -4.74
CA ILE A 212 6.56 15.10 -4.60
C ILE A 212 5.94 15.53 -5.94
N VAL A 213 5.25 14.63 -6.61
CA VAL A 213 4.59 14.86 -7.90
C VAL A 213 3.18 15.43 -7.70
N VAL A 214 2.43 14.83 -6.75
CA VAL A 214 1.11 15.27 -6.31
C VAL A 214 1.04 15.16 -4.80
N ASN A 215 0.49 16.17 -4.15
CA ASN A 215 0.17 16.13 -2.72
C ASN A 215 -1.19 16.81 -2.48
N GLN A 216 -2.20 16.03 -2.19
CA GLN A 216 -3.54 16.52 -1.91
C GLN A 216 -3.79 16.86 -0.44
N TYR A 217 -2.80 16.67 0.43
CA TYR A 217 -2.86 17.03 1.85
C TYR A 217 -2.41 18.48 2.12
N THR A 218 -1.75 19.10 1.16
CA THR A 218 -1.42 20.52 1.25
C THR A 218 -2.52 21.33 0.59
N PRO A 219 -3.03 22.39 1.23
CA PRO A 219 -4.01 23.30 0.64
C PRO A 219 -3.49 23.98 -0.62
#